data_e43ee069c802ceaa45784a297754d1c7
#
_entry.id   e43ee069c802ceaa45784a297754d1c7
#
_cell.length_a   1.000
_cell.length_b   1.000
_cell.length_c   1.000
_cell.angle_alpha   90.00
_cell.angle_beta   90.00
_cell.angle_gamma   90.00
#
_symmetry.space_group_name_H-M   'P 1'
#
loop_
_entity.id
_entity.type
_entity.pdbx_description
1 polymer ?
#
loop_
_entity_poly.entity_id
_entity_poly.type
_entity_poly.pdbx_seq_one_letter_code
_entity_poly.pdbx_strand_id
1 'polypeptide(L)'
;MNTAHDYLAEIARAGAGRFSQTSLASGHAAVTRRVRRHRTARAAATTVAGIGVIGGSTWGGMEAFARGNALAPGAIVVPSTTVSASTPPASPTAAPMATFVHVGAGWTSEQRAEFLAGAYHVSVDDAKAALAAAVADQVPEATTAEGWPMPGKFDVTHAPTVRDIANLMVSARVQELTDLGVPRADWQTVITKASLVQAEAHLTSDMPKVARVIDNRLATGLKLELDSTVKYVMDTTGAFNQEDQVVTDSPYNTYLNPGLPPGAIANPSDEAVRAVLNPAGGDWLFFVTVNLDTGEMAYATTFEDHQKNVQKLQAWIAAQPRG
;
A
#
# COMPACT_ATOMS: atom_id res chain seq x y z
N MET A 1 14.94 -20.77 31.23
CA MET A 1 14.89 -19.49 30.47
C MET A 1 15.35 -19.81 29.05
N ASN A 2 14.43 -20.00 28.12
CA ASN A 2 14.83 -20.20 26.72
C ASN A 2 15.30 -18.85 26.16
N THR A 3 16.49 -18.82 25.63
CA THR A 3 17.07 -17.62 25.05
C THR A 3 16.44 -17.36 23.68
N ALA A 4 16.47 -16.11 23.20
CA ALA A 4 16.01 -15.75 21.86
C ALA A 4 16.64 -16.63 20.76
N HIS A 5 17.83 -17.17 21.02
CA HIS A 5 18.56 -18.08 20.13
C HIS A 5 17.90 -19.46 20.02
N ASP A 6 17.35 -19.99 21.13
CA ASP A 6 16.63 -21.27 21.12
C ASP A 6 15.31 -21.15 20.38
N TYR A 7 14.66 -20.01 20.49
CA TYR A 7 13.43 -19.67 19.78
C TYR A 7 13.61 -19.57 18.25
N LEU A 8 14.70 -18.92 17.81
CA LEU A 8 15.06 -18.86 16.39
C LEU A 8 15.39 -20.23 15.80
N ALA A 9 16.03 -21.11 16.60
CA ALA A 9 16.32 -22.49 16.20
C ALA A 9 15.03 -23.34 16.09
N GLU A 10 13.99 -23.03 16.85
CA GLU A 10 12.70 -23.72 16.81
C GLU A 10 11.88 -23.30 15.61
N ILE A 11 11.85 -22.00 15.27
CA ILE A 11 11.23 -21.46 14.04
C ILE A 11 11.91 -22.06 12.79
N ALA A 12 13.25 -22.10 12.77
CA ALA A 12 14.01 -22.69 11.67
C ALA A 12 13.72 -24.18 11.50
N ARG A 13 13.50 -24.92 12.60
CA ARG A 13 13.14 -26.35 12.57
C ARG A 13 11.70 -26.58 12.13
N ALA A 14 10.77 -25.73 12.55
CA ALA A 14 9.36 -25.81 12.12
C ALA A 14 9.18 -25.50 10.65
N GLY A 15 9.97 -24.57 10.08
CA GLY A 15 9.98 -24.24 8.65
C GLY A 15 10.67 -25.29 7.77
N ALA A 16 11.74 -25.91 8.25
CA ALA A 16 12.56 -26.86 7.47
C ALA A 16 11.88 -28.24 7.24
N GLY A 17 10.86 -28.60 8.01
CA GLY A 17 10.22 -29.92 7.96
C GLY A 17 9.25 -30.16 6.78
N ARG A 18 9.01 -29.17 5.91
CA ARG A 18 8.00 -29.27 4.85
C ARG A 18 8.50 -29.08 3.41
N PHE A 19 9.80 -28.88 3.17
CA PHE A 19 10.31 -28.69 1.82
C PHE A 19 11.35 -29.76 1.46
N SER A 20 10.97 -30.71 0.58
CA SER A 20 11.93 -31.57 -0.10
C SER A 20 12.55 -30.80 -1.27
N GLN A 21 13.89 -30.91 -1.40
CA GLN A 21 14.69 -30.21 -2.42
C GLN A 21 14.32 -30.52 -3.89
N THR A 22 13.35 -31.39 -4.14
CA THR A 22 12.96 -31.83 -5.49
C THR A 22 11.99 -30.88 -6.19
N SER A 23 11.36 -29.91 -5.49
CA SER A 23 10.39 -29.01 -6.12
C SER A 23 10.97 -27.70 -6.64
N LEU A 24 12.22 -27.35 -6.33
CA LEU A 24 12.82 -26.08 -6.74
C LEU A 24 13.21 -26.00 -8.22
N ALA A 25 13.56 -27.12 -8.85
CA ALA A 25 13.99 -27.12 -10.26
C ALA A 25 12.84 -27.06 -11.27
N SER A 26 11.63 -27.47 -10.88
CA SER A 26 10.44 -27.45 -11.76
C SER A 26 9.62 -26.16 -11.68
N GLY A 27 9.84 -25.34 -10.64
CA GLY A 27 9.11 -24.09 -10.38
C GLY A 27 9.41 -22.97 -11.37
N HIS A 28 10.69 -22.80 -11.75
CA HIS A 28 11.12 -21.69 -12.62
C HIS A 28 10.48 -21.67 -14.02
N ALA A 29 10.20 -22.83 -14.60
CA ALA A 29 9.59 -22.92 -15.93
C ALA A 29 8.06 -22.70 -15.91
N ALA A 30 7.40 -22.94 -14.78
CA ALA A 30 5.95 -22.75 -14.61
C ALA A 30 5.58 -21.29 -14.35
N VAL A 31 6.41 -20.56 -13.58
CA VAL A 31 6.17 -19.16 -13.17
C VAL A 31 6.18 -18.23 -14.37
N THR A 32 7.17 -18.36 -15.28
CA THR A 32 7.27 -17.51 -16.49
C THR A 32 6.09 -17.71 -17.45
N ARG A 33 5.48 -18.89 -17.45
CA ARG A 33 4.31 -19.19 -18.29
C ARG A 33 2.99 -18.70 -17.68
N ARG A 34 2.90 -18.61 -16.35
CA ARG A 34 1.69 -18.22 -15.62
C ARG A 34 1.51 -16.70 -15.56
N VAL A 35 2.56 -15.93 -15.34
CA VAL A 35 2.53 -14.46 -15.38
C VAL A 35 2.03 -13.94 -16.75
N ARG A 36 2.34 -14.67 -17.84
CA ARG A 36 1.86 -14.32 -19.18
C ARG A 36 0.39 -14.68 -19.43
N ARG A 37 -0.21 -15.60 -18.63
CA ARG A 37 -1.62 -16.04 -18.78
C ARG A 37 -2.60 -15.24 -17.96
N HIS A 38 -2.19 -14.59 -16.85
CA HIS A 38 -3.09 -13.79 -16.03
C HIS A 38 -3.51 -12.44 -16.65
N ARG A 39 -2.85 -12.02 -17.73
CA ARG A 39 -3.29 -10.84 -18.52
C ARG A 39 -4.51 -11.07 -19.41
N THR A 40 -5.05 -12.28 -19.52
CA THR A 40 -6.12 -12.59 -20.49
C THR A 40 -7.32 -13.38 -19.97
N ALA A 41 -7.44 -13.68 -18.67
CA ALA A 41 -8.57 -14.45 -18.16
C ALA A 41 -9.21 -13.80 -16.93
N ARG A 42 -10.11 -12.85 -17.17
CA ARG A 42 -11.16 -12.49 -16.20
C ARG A 42 -12.34 -13.43 -16.42
N ALA A 43 -12.56 -14.40 -15.56
CA ALA A 43 -13.85 -15.00 -15.24
C ALA A 43 -13.75 -16.03 -14.10
N ALA A 44 -14.48 -15.76 -13.05
CA ALA A 44 -15.12 -16.64 -12.05
C ALA A 44 -14.48 -17.99 -11.69
N ALA A 45 -14.09 -18.15 -10.42
CA ALA A 45 -14.51 -19.28 -9.59
C ALA A 45 -14.08 -19.04 -8.13
N THR A 46 -15.06 -18.97 -7.25
CA THR A 46 -14.94 -19.03 -5.80
C THR A 46 -14.51 -20.42 -5.39
N THR A 47 -13.38 -20.56 -4.69
CA THR A 47 -13.11 -21.74 -3.87
C THR A 47 -12.31 -21.32 -2.65
N VAL A 48 -12.93 -21.48 -1.49
CA VAL A 48 -12.34 -21.26 -0.17
C VAL A 48 -11.38 -22.40 0.13
N ALA A 49 -10.10 -22.11 0.31
CA ALA A 49 -9.18 -23.02 0.98
C ALA A 49 -7.92 -22.27 1.47
N GLY A 50 -7.70 -22.30 2.78
CA GLY A 50 -6.39 -22.16 3.39
C GLY A 50 -5.99 -20.74 3.77
N ILE A 51 -6.38 -20.30 4.95
CA ILE A 51 -5.95 -19.07 5.59
C ILE A 51 -4.60 -19.33 6.26
N GLY A 52 -3.54 -18.80 5.67
CA GLY A 52 -2.28 -18.62 6.38
C GLY A 52 -2.22 -17.17 6.88
N VAL A 53 -2.39 -17.00 8.15
CA VAL A 53 -2.40 -15.69 8.78
C VAL A 53 -1.09 -15.49 9.52
N ILE A 54 -0.19 -14.76 8.89
CA ILE A 54 0.89 -14.06 9.58
C ILE A 54 0.84 -12.63 9.00
N GLY A 55 0.38 -11.67 9.80
CA GLY A 55 0.29 -10.26 9.41
C GLY A 55 -0.70 -9.97 8.28
N GLY A 56 -1.99 -10.19 8.49
CA GLY A 56 -3.02 -9.89 7.49
C GLY A 56 -3.73 -8.57 7.80
N SER A 57 -3.35 -7.49 7.16
CA SER A 57 -4.25 -6.35 7.01
C SER A 57 -5.22 -6.64 5.87
N THR A 58 -6.48 -6.79 6.18
CA THR A 58 -7.52 -6.90 5.15
C THR A 58 -7.92 -5.52 4.66
N TRP A 59 -7.53 -5.19 3.46
CA TRP A 59 -8.00 -4.01 2.73
C TRP A 59 -9.45 -4.23 2.25
N GLY A 60 -10.39 -4.38 3.18
CA GLY A 60 -11.82 -4.56 2.88
C GLY A 60 -12.69 -3.31 3.06
N GLY A 61 -12.12 -2.16 3.41
CA GLY A 61 -12.88 -0.96 3.81
C GLY A 61 -13.12 0.11 2.75
N MET A 62 -12.57 0.01 1.55
CA MET A 62 -12.65 1.10 0.55
C MET A 62 -13.65 0.87 -0.60
N GLU A 63 -14.35 -0.25 -0.67
CA GLU A 63 -15.34 -0.47 -1.75
C GLU A 63 -16.71 0.20 -1.54
N ALA A 64 -16.99 0.78 -0.37
CA ALA A 64 -18.31 1.32 -0.06
C ALA A 64 -18.61 2.70 -0.70
N PHE A 65 -17.66 3.38 -1.33
CA PHE A 65 -17.87 4.71 -1.92
C PHE A 65 -17.94 4.76 -3.46
N ALA A 66 -17.79 3.65 -4.17
CA ALA A 66 -17.75 3.62 -5.63
C ALA A 66 -19.05 3.10 -6.31
N ARG A 67 -20.16 2.92 -5.58
CA ARG A 67 -21.46 2.56 -6.18
C ARG A 67 -22.43 3.74 -6.20
N GLY A 68 -22.24 4.61 -7.18
CA GLY A 68 -23.17 5.70 -7.51
C GLY A 68 -23.24 5.90 -9.03
N ASN A 69 -24.26 5.30 -9.65
CA ASN A 69 -24.86 5.63 -10.95
C ASN A 69 -24.02 5.49 -12.23
N ALA A 70 -24.06 4.28 -12.79
CA ALA A 70 -23.92 4.10 -14.23
C ALA A 70 -25.30 4.35 -14.92
N LEU A 71 -25.46 5.47 -15.64
CA LEU A 71 -26.54 5.69 -16.58
C LEU A 71 -26.10 5.19 -17.96
N ALA A 72 -26.96 4.38 -18.59
CA ALA A 72 -26.77 3.81 -19.91
C ALA A 72 -26.74 4.88 -21.03
N PRO A 73 -25.98 4.71 -22.12
CA PRO A 73 -25.99 5.64 -23.25
C PRO A 73 -27.21 5.39 -24.15
N GLY A 74 -28.08 6.39 -24.25
CA GLY A 74 -29.11 6.47 -25.25
C GLY A 74 -28.53 6.94 -26.59
N ALA A 75 -28.82 6.22 -27.66
CA ALA A 75 -28.44 6.58 -29.03
C ALA A 75 -29.21 7.83 -29.49
N ILE A 76 -28.51 8.86 -29.99
CA ILE A 76 -29.09 10.01 -30.65
C ILE A 76 -28.63 10.00 -32.11
N VAL A 77 -29.63 9.96 -32.99
CA VAL A 77 -29.48 10.09 -34.44
C VAL A 77 -29.20 11.55 -34.77
N VAL A 78 -28.16 11.82 -35.56
CA VAL A 78 -27.83 13.19 -36.03
C VAL A 78 -28.22 13.35 -37.48
N PRO A 79 -29.00 14.38 -37.85
CA PRO A 79 -29.17 14.76 -39.25
C PRO A 79 -28.00 15.64 -39.70
N SER A 80 -27.46 15.33 -40.88
CA SER A 80 -26.42 16.11 -41.56
C SER A 80 -27.01 17.42 -42.09
N THR A 81 -26.43 18.54 -41.68
CA THR A 81 -26.59 19.82 -42.39
C THR A 81 -25.23 20.47 -42.57
N THR A 82 -24.90 20.74 -43.82
CA THR A 82 -23.76 21.53 -44.29
C THR A 82 -23.95 23.00 -43.91
N VAL A 83 -22.95 23.60 -43.23
CA VAL A 83 -22.87 25.07 -43.07
C VAL A 83 -21.43 25.55 -43.15
N SER A 84 -21.31 26.61 -43.92
CA SER A 84 -20.24 27.54 -44.25
C SER A 84 -19.24 27.87 -43.12
N ALA A 85 -18.02 28.15 -43.57
CA ALA A 85 -16.92 28.70 -42.79
C ALA A 85 -17.25 30.05 -42.17
N SER A 86 -16.94 30.20 -40.87
CA SER A 86 -16.56 31.49 -40.28
C SER A 86 -16.07 31.35 -38.86
N THR A 87 -14.97 32.04 -38.56
CA THR A 87 -14.40 32.43 -37.28
C THR A 87 -13.73 31.33 -36.46
N PRO A 88 -12.46 31.49 -36.04
CA PRO A 88 -11.81 30.58 -35.14
C PRO A 88 -12.58 30.56 -33.81
N PRO A 89 -12.89 29.39 -33.26
CA PRO A 89 -13.51 29.32 -31.96
C PRO A 89 -12.57 29.91 -30.91
N ALA A 90 -13.11 30.79 -30.08
CA ALA A 90 -12.49 31.24 -28.86
C ALA A 90 -12.01 30.00 -28.11
N SER A 91 -10.78 30.05 -27.60
CA SER A 91 -10.21 29.03 -26.71
C SER A 91 -11.26 28.62 -25.68
N PRO A 92 -11.50 27.33 -25.45
CA PRO A 92 -12.43 26.91 -24.44
C PRO A 92 -12.02 27.58 -23.12
N THR A 93 -12.88 28.41 -22.57
CA THR A 93 -12.76 28.92 -21.21
C THR A 93 -12.68 27.69 -20.34
N ALA A 94 -11.51 27.45 -19.74
CA ALA A 94 -11.29 26.35 -18.84
C ALA A 94 -12.40 26.39 -17.78
N ALA A 95 -13.13 25.30 -17.61
CA ALA A 95 -14.07 25.16 -16.51
C ALA A 95 -13.34 25.52 -15.21
N PRO A 96 -14.00 26.22 -14.26
CA PRO A 96 -13.33 26.58 -13.01
C PRO A 96 -12.78 25.32 -12.37
N MET A 97 -11.46 25.22 -12.26
CA MET A 97 -10.80 24.14 -11.54
C MET A 97 -11.29 24.16 -10.09
N ALA A 98 -11.51 22.98 -9.51
CA ALA A 98 -11.84 22.88 -8.10
C ALA A 98 -10.80 23.68 -7.30
N THR A 99 -11.24 24.45 -6.32
CA THR A 99 -10.34 25.22 -5.45
C THR A 99 -9.45 24.32 -4.58
N PHE A 100 -9.89 23.07 -4.36
CA PHE A 100 -9.22 22.10 -3.52
C PHE A 100 -9.15 20.74 -4.20
N VAL A 101 -8.01 20.06 -4.01
CA VAL A 101 -7.80 18.65 -4.35
C VAL A 101 -7.55 17.88 -3.06
N HIS A 102 -8.24 16.76 -2.86
CA HIS A 102 -8.06 15.89 -1.70
C HIS A 102 -7.43 14.56 -2.15
N VAL A 103 -6.22 14.29 -1.67
CA VAL A 103 -5.45 13.07 -1.94
C VAL A 103 -5.50 12.16 -0.71
N GLY A 104 -5.95 10.92 -0.89
CA GLY A 104 -6.07 9.95 0.19
C GLY A 104 -4.70 9.49 0.72
N ALA A 105 -4.64 9.17 2.02
CA ALA A 105 -3.51 8.43 2.58
C ALA A 105 -3.55 6.95 2.18
N GLY A 106 -2.40 6.30 2.13
CA GLY A 106 -2.30 4.89 1.76
C GLY A 106 -2.41 4.60 0.27
N TRP A 107 -2.51 5.61 -0.59
CA TRP A 107 -2.52 5.43 -2.03
C TRP A 107 -1.11 5.13 -2.56
N THR A 108 -1.01 4.25 -3.55
CA THR A 108 0.20 4.05 -4.32
C THR A 108 0.43 5.19 -5.30
N SER A 109 1.64 5.29 -5.87
CA SER A 109 1.95 6.28 -6.93
C SER A 109 1.04 6.13 -8.14
N GLU A 110 0.62 4.90 -8.48
CA GLU A 110 -0.32 4.63 -9.57
C GLU A 110 -1.67 5.27 -9.27
N GLN A 111 -2.27 4.96 -8.13
CA GLN A 111 -3.58 5.49 -7.72
C GLN A 111 -3.59 7.02 -7.63
N ARG A 112 -2.49 7.62 -7.15
CA ARG A 112 -2.35 9.08 -7.13
C ARG A 112 -2.26 9.67 -8.53
N ALA A 113 -1.48 9.03 -9.41
CA ALA A 113 -1.33 9.50 -10.78
C ALA A 113 -2.66 9.41 -11.55
N GLU A 114 -3.40 8.30 -11.41
CA GLU A 114 -4.74 8.16 -11.99
C GLU A 114 -5.71 9.25 -11.50
N PHE A 115 -5.73 9.50 -10.19
CA PHE A 115 -6.55 10.55 -9.61
C PHE A 115 -6.19 11.96 -10.12
N LEU A 116 -4.89 12.30 -10.11
CA LEU A 116 -4.41 13.60 -10.58
C LEU A 116 -4.60 13.77 -12.09
N ALA A 117 -4.42 12.70 -12.86
CA ALA A 117 -4.68 12.71 -14.29
C ALA A 117 -6.14 13.10 -14.61
N GLY A 118 -7.08 12.52 -13.86
CA GLY A 118 -8.51 12.89 -13.97
C GLY A 118 -8.77 14.33 -13.53
N ALA A 119 -8.18 14.77 -12.43
CA ALA A 119 -8.41 16.11 -11.88
C ALA A 119 -7.83 17.23 -12.74
N TYR A 120 -6.71 16.98 -13.43
CA TYR A 120 -6.01 17.96 -14.26
C TYR A 120 -6.17 17.72 -15.77
N HIS A 121 -6.96 16.73 -16.18
CA HIS A 121 -7.20 16.39 -17.59
C HIS A 121 -5.92 16.14 -18.39
N VAL A 122 -4.97 15.42 -17.78
CA VAL A 122 -3.72 14.99 -18.40
C VAL A 122 -3.64 13.45 -18.49
N SER A 123 -2.63 12.91 -19.15
CA SER A 123 -2.42 11.45 -19.14
C SER A 123 -1.90 10.97 -17.77
N VAL A 124 -2.13 9.70 -17.45
CA VAL A 124 -1.56 9.08 -16.23
C VAL A 124 -0.03 9.11 -16.25
N ASP A 125 0.58 8.94 -17.43
CA ASP A 125 2.02 9.02 -17.59
C ASP A 125 2.57 10.43 -17.33
N ASP A 126 1.86 11.49 -17.75
CA ASP A 126 2.21 12.88 -17.44
C ASP A 126 2.11 13.14 -15.92
N ALA A 127 1.06 12.63 -15.27
CA ALA A 127 0.91 12.76 -13.83
C ALA A 127 2.03 12.01 -13.07
N LYS A 128 2.39 10.79 -13.49
CA LYS A 128 3.54 10.05 -12.95
C LYS A 128 4.85 10.82 -13.12
N ALA A 129 5.09 11.32 -14.32
CA ALA A 129 6.28 12.11 -14.61
C ALA A 129 6.35 13.38 -13.74
N ALA A 130 5.22 14.06 -13.54
CA ALA A 130 5.13 15.24 -12.68
C ALA A 130 5.46 14.91 -11.22
N LEU A 131 4.89 13.82 -10.67
CA LEU A 131 5.17 13.34 -9.31
C LEU A 131 6.65 12.96 -9.15
N ALA A 132 7.19 12.16 -10.06
CA ALA A 132 8.58 11.72 -10.03
C ALA A 132 9.55 12.90 -10.11
N ALA A 133 9.28 13.85 -10.99
CA ALA A 133 10.10 15.02 -11.15
C ALA A 133 10.03 15.96 -9.92
N ALA A 134 8.86 16.11 -9.27
CA ALA A 134 8.72 16.89 -8.04
C ALA A 134 9.57 16.29 -6.89
N VAL A 135 9.63 14.97 -6.81
CA VAL A 135 10.47 14.27 -5.82
C VAL A 135 11.94 14.45 -6.16
N ALA A 136 12.35 14.24 -7.41
CA ALA A 136 13.75 14.38 -7.83
C ALA A 136 14.32 15.79 -7.57
N ASP A 137 13.48 16.82 -7.74
CA ASP A 137 13.90 18.22 -7.51
C ASP A 137 14.10 18.56 -6.03
N GLN A 138 13.24 18.01 -5.15
CA GLN A 138 13.22 18.40 -3.73
C GLN A 138 13.90 17.38 -2.82
N VAL A 139 13.95 16.12 -3.24
CA VAL A 139 14.54 14.98 -2.49
C VAL A 139 15.37 14.13 -3.45
N PRO A 140 16.49 14.66 -3.98
CA PRO A 140 17.29 13.95 -4.98
C PRO A 140 17.89 12.62 -4.47
N GLU A 141 17.99 12.44 -3.16
CA GLU A 141 18.41 11.21 -2.51
C GLU A 141 17.31 10.15 -2.40
N ALA A 142 16.06 10.46 -2.74
CA ALA A 142 14.97 9.48 -2.68
C ALA A 142 15.22 8.30 -3.63
N THR A 143 15.04 7.09 -3.14
CA THR A 143 15.21 5.86 -3.95
C THR A 143 14.08 5.67 -4.95
N THR A 144 12.88 6.14 -4.61
CA THR A 144 11.67 6.11 -5.46
C THR A 144 10.82 7.33 -5.17
N ALA A 145 9.89 7.66 -6.07
CA ALA A 145 8.89 8.71 -5.84
C ALA A 145 7.75 8.26 -4.89
N GLU A 146 7.65 6.94 -4.59
CA GLU A 146 6.62 6.42 -3.71
C GLU A 146 6.79 6.93 -2.27
N GLY A 147 5.68 7.28 -1.64
CA GLY A 147 5.62 7.74 -0.25
C GLY A 147 5.86 9.25 -0.05
N TRP A 148 6.56 9.91 -0.96
CA TRP A 148 6.97 11.31 -0.79
C TRP A 148 5.84 12.32 -0.97
N PRO A 149 4.98 12.22 -2.01
CA PRO A 149 3.86 13.14 -2.14
C PRO A 149 2.90 12.96 -0.96
N MET A 150 2.79 14.00 -0.12
CA MET A 150 1.96 14.00 1.09
C MET A 150 0.47 13.84 0.74
N PRO A 151 -0.31 13.01 1.47
CA PRO A 151 -1.77 13.01 1.35
C PRO A 151 -2.35 14.26 2.01
N GLY A 152 -3.60 14.59 1.71
CA GLY A 152 -4.29 15.68 2.36
C GLY A 152 -5.12 16.53 1.42
N LYS A 153 -5.62 17.65 1.93
CA LYS A 153 -6.38 18.63 1.19
C LYS A 153 -5.47 19.80 0.80
N PHE A 154 -5.32 20.03 -0.50
CA PHE A 154 -4.48 21.07 -1.06
C PHE A 154 -5.33 22.16 -1.71
N ASP A 155 -5.05 23.42 -1.40
CA ASP A 155 -5.56 24.56 -2.15
C ASP A 155 -4.80 24.64 -3.47
N VAL A 156 -5.54 24.48 -4.59
CA VAL A 156 -4.97 24.47 -5.92
C VAL A 156 -5.28 25.74 -6.72
N THR A 157 -5.76 26.79 -6.05
CA THR A 157 -6.08 28.07 -6.70
C THR A 157 -4.87 28.64 -7.48
N HIS A 158 -3.64 28.37 -6.98
CA HIS A 158 -2.37 28.79 -7.59
C HIS A 158 -1.55 27.61 -8.12
N ALA A 159 -2.17 26.45 -8.32
CA ALA A 159 -1.53 25.25 -8.86
C ALA A 159 -2.24 24.79 -10.17
N PRO A 160 -2.09 25.55 -11.27
CA PRO A 160 -2.83 25.31 -12.51
C PRO A 160 -2.41 24.06 -13.26
N THR A 161 -1.28 23.45 -12.91
CA THR A 161 -0.76 22.26 -13.59
C THR A 161 -0.60 21.09 -12.62
N VAL A 162 -0.59 19.86 -13.16
CA VAL A 162 -0.30 18.66 -12.39
C VAL A 162 1.10 18.70 -11.76
N ARG A 163 2.03 19.45 -12.35
CA ARG A 163 3.36 19.68 -11.79
C ARG A 163 3.31 20.56 -10.54
N ASP A 164 2.47 21.58 -10.54
CA ASP A 164 2.36 22.49 -9.41
C ASP A 164 1.79 21.77 -8.17
N ILE A 165 0.72 20.98 -8.34
CA ILE A 165 0.18 20.18 -7.24
C ILE A 165 1.18 19.11 -6.77
N ALA A 166 1.92 18.46 -7.66
CA ALA A 166 2.96 17.52 -7.31
C ALA A 166 4.06 18.19 -6.44
N ASN A 167 4.48 19.40 -6.83
CA ASN A 167 5.42 20.20 -6.05
C ASN A 167 4.88 20.55 -4.67
N LEU A 168 3.60 20.98 -4.57
CA LEU A 168 2.97 21.30 -3.28
C LEU A 168 2.94 20.08 -2.36
N MET A 169 2.58 18.91 -2.87
CA MET A 169 2.51 17.67 -2.09
C MET A 169 3.88 17.25 -1.56
N VAL A 170 4.92 17.34 -2.38
CA VAL A 170 6.30 17.01 -1.95
C VAL A 170 6.84 18.06 -0.98
N SER A 171 6.62 19.36 -1.26
CA SER A 171 7.02 20.45 -0.36
C SER A 171 6.38 20.32 1.01
N ALA A 172 5.10 19.94 1.08
CA ALA A 172 4.41 19.71 2.34
C ALA A 172 5.05 18.57 3.16
N ARG A 173 5.47 17.47 2.50
CA ARG A 173 6.18 16.37 3.16
C ARG A 173 7.57 16.80 3.65
N VAL A 174 8.30 17.52 2.84
CA VAL A 174 9.62 18.06 3.21
C VAL A 174 9.49 19.00 4.41
N GLN A 175 8.48 19.87 4.40
CA GLN A 175 8.22 20.78 5.51
C GLN A 175 7.84 20.02 6.79
N GLU A 176 6.96 19.03 6.69
CA GLU A 176 6.57 18.17 7.83
C GLU A 176 7.79 17.51 8.48
N LEU A 177 8.65 16.85 7.69
CA LEU A 177 9.84 16.19 8.23
C LEU A 177 10.81 17.17 8.86
N THR A 178 10.91 18.36 8.29
CA THR A 178 11.73 19.45 8.82
C THR A 178 11.18 19.96 10.16
N ASP A 179 9.89 20.23 10.24
CA ASP A 179 9.21 20.72 11.45
C ASP A 179 9.23 19.69 12.58
N LEU A 180 9.20 18.40 12.23
CA LEU A 180 9.37 17.30 13.17
C LEU A 180 10.83 17.09 13.60
N GLY A 181 11.79 17.85 13.05
CA GLY A 181 13.20 17.75 13.39
C GLY A 181 13.86 16.46 12.93
N VAL A 182 13.31 15.77 11.94
CA VAL A 182 13.90 14.53 11.41
C VAL A 182 15.18 14.85 10.65
N PRO A 183 16.33 14.26 11.02
CA PRO A 183 17.55 14.41 10.24
C PRO A 183 17.36 13.98 8.79
N ARG A 184 17.87 14.75 7.82
CA ARG A 184 17.67 14.48 6.40
C ARG A 184 18.14 13.06 5.99
N ALA A 185 19.20 12.57 6.61
CA ALA A 185 19.72 11.22 6.39
C ALA A 185 18.71 10.10 6.76
N ASP A 186 17.75 10.38 7.65
CA ASP A 186 16.77 9.41 8.13
C ASP A 186 15.43 9.48 7.37
N TRP A 187 15.23 10.50 6.51
CA TRP A 187 13.97 10.74 5.83
C TRP A 187 13.46 9.53 5.06
N GLN A 188 14.33 8.91 4.24
CA GLN A 188 13.95 7.72 3.47
C GLN A 188 13.50 6.56 4.37
N THR A 189 14.23 6.33 5.47
CA THR A 189 13.90 5.30 6.46
C THR A 189 12.55 5.59 7.13
N VAL A 190 12.32 6.82 7.55
CA VAL A 190 11.08 7.25 8.20
C VAL A 190 9.88 7.09 7.26
N ILE A 191 9.99 7.57 6.01
CA ILE A 191 8.91 7.46 5.01
C ILE A 191 8.63 6.00 4.66
N THR A 192 9.68 5.18 4.47
CA THR A 192 9.51 3.75 4.21
C THR A 192 8.78 3.06 5.37
N LYS A 193 9.22 3.25 6.61
CA LYS A 193 8.55 2.68 7.79
C LYS A 193 7.12 3.19 7.94
N ALA A 194 6.90 4.50 7.76
CA ALA A 194 5.57 5.09 7.86
C ALA A 194 4.60 4.54 6.81
N SER A 195 5.08 4.24 5.60
CA SER A 195 4.25 3.61 4.57
C SER A 195 3.82 2.19 4.93
N LEU A 196 4.69 1.43 5.62
CA LEU A 196 4.35 0.11 6.15
C LEU A 196 3.31 0.24 7.27
N VAL A 197 3.53 1.16 8.21
CA VAL A 197 2.58 1.44 9.30
C VAL A 197 1.21 1.85 8.73
N GLN A 198 1.19 2.70 7.72
CA GLN A 198 -0.03 3.13 7.03
C GLN A 198 -0.78 1.97 6.38
N ALA A 199 -0.06 1.02 5.79
CA ALA A 199 -0.65 -0.13 5.12
C ALA A 199 -1.15 -1.21 6.08
N GLU A 200 -0.55 -1.33 7.27
CA GLU A 200 -0.83 -2.39 8.24
C GLU A 200 -1.83 -1.98 9.33
N ALA A 201 -1.82 -0.71 9.75
CA ALA A 201 -2.69 -0.23 10.82
C ALA A 201 -4.06 0.18 10.29
N HIS A 202 -5.12 -0.48 10.75
CA HIS A 202 -6.50 -0.16 10.38
C HIS A 202 -7.00 1.11 11.09
N LEU A 203 -6.62 1.25 12.36
CA LEU A 203 -6.96 2.41 13.18
C LEU A 203 -5.71 3.25 13.46
N THR A 204 -5.86 4.57 13.45
CA THR A 204 -4.78 5.50 13.79
C THR A 204 -4.19 5.22 15.19
N SER A 205 -5.04 4.77 16.14
CA SER A 205 -4.61 4.40 17.49
C SER A 205 -3.68 3.19 17.56
N ASP A 206 -3.65 2.36 16.52
CA ASP A 206 -2.77 1.19 16.43
C ASP A 206 -1.44 1.47 15.73
N MET A 207 -1.35 2.57 14.97
CA MET A 207 -0.13 2.95 14.26
C MET A 207 1.14 2.96 15.14
N PRO A 208 1.14 3.54 16.38
CA PRO A 208 2.32 3.50 17.23
C PRO A 208 2.72 2.09 17.70
N LYS A 209 1.74 1.16 17.83
CA LYS A 209 2.01 -0.24 18.20
C LYS A 209 2.56 -1.02 17.02
N VAL A 210 2.01 -0.82 15.81
CA VAL A 210 2.54 -1.42 14.57
C VAL A 210 3.96 -0.93 14.33
N ALA A 211 4.24 0.37 14.49
CA ALA A 211 5.58 0.93 14.41
C ALA A 211 6.54 0.25 15.40
N ARG A 212 6.08 -0.01 16.63
CA ARG A 212 6.85 -0.74 17.66
C ARG A 212 7.17 -2.16 17.22
N VAL A 213 6.21 -2.90 16.66
CA VAL A 213 6.46 -4.26 16.17
C VAL A 213 7.50 -4.26 15.06
N ILE A 214 7.40 -3.32 14.11
CA ILE A 214 8.40 -3.18 13.04
C ILE A 214 9.79 -2.93 13.63
N ASP A 215 9.93 -1.99 14.59
CA ASP A 215 11.19 -1.69 15.24
C ASP A 215 11.78 -2.89 15.99
N ASN A 216 10.94 -3.61 16.74
CA ASN A 216 11.39 -4.78 17.50
C ASN A 216 11.86 -5.91 16.57
N ARG A 217 11.14 -6.16 15.46
CA ARG A 217 11.58 -7.15 14.45
C ARG A 217 12.89 -6.74 13.78
N LEU A 218 13.03 -5.48 13.38
CA LEU A 218 14.30 -4.98 12.82
C LEU A 218 15.46 -5.11 13.81
N ALA A 219 15.24 -4.74 15.07
CA ALA A 219 16.27 -4.82 16.12
C ALA A 219 16.72 -6.25 16.43
N THR A 220 15.83 -7.23 16.26
CA THR A 220 16.11 -8.66 16.49
C THR A 220 16.55 -9.40 15.22
N GLY A 221 16.62 -8.73 14.06
CA GLY A 221 16.97 -9.34 12.78
C GLY A 221 15.87 -10.25 12.20
N LEU A 222 14.65 -10.18 12.73
CA LEU A 222 13.50 -10.89 12.19
C LEU A 222 13.06 -10.21 10.88
N LYS A 223 12.63 -11.02 9.92
CA LYS A 223 11.98 -10.53 8.72
C LYS A 223 10.66 -9.85 9.09
N LEU A 224 10.24 -8.82 8.34
CA LEU A 224 9.01 -8.10 8.67
C LEU A 224 7.75 -8.92 8.34
N GLU A 225 7.78 -9.73 7.28
CA GLU A 225 6.70 -10.65 6.89
C GLU A 225 5.34 -9.94 6.75
N LEU A 226 5.34 -8.82 6.04
CA LEU A 226 4.16 -7.99 5.83
C LEU A 226 3.51 -8.29 4.47
N ASP A 227 2.25 -8.69 4.45
CA ASP A 227 1.48 -8.98 3.25
C ASP A 227 1.37 -7.75 2.33
N SER A 228 1.30 -6.56 2.91
CA SER A 228 1.21 -5.29 2.18
C SER A 228 2.37 -5.10 1.21
N THR A 229 3.57 -5.55 1.57
CA THR A 229 4.77 -5.44 0.72
C THR A 229 4.72 -6.33 -0.50
N VAL A 230 4.12 -7.50 -0.38
CA VAL A 230 3.91 -8.43 -1.50
C VAL A 230 2.76 -7.96 -2.39
N LYS A 231 1.66 -7.52 -1.79
CA LYS A 231 0.51 -6.93 -2.51
C LYS A 231 0.92 -5.73 -3.35
N TYR A 232 1.78 -4.86 -2.82
CA TYR A 232 2.32 -3.71 -3.55
C TYR A 232 3.03 -4.12 -4.84
N VAL A 233 3.86 -5.17 -4.77
CA VAL A 233 4.60 -5.67 -5.95
C VAL A 233 3.69 -6.36 -6.95
N MET A 234 2.67 -7.08 -6.46
CA MET A 234 1.71 -7.77 -7.32
C MET A 234 0.69 -6.81 -7.93
N ASP A 235 0.71 -5.53 -7.54
CA ASP A 235 -0.29 -4.52 -7.93
C ASP A 235 -1.72 -5.06 -7.74
N THR A 236 -2.00 -5.61 -6.56
CA THR A 236 -3.28 -6.23 -6.26
C THR A 236 -3.84 -5.78 -4.92
N THR A 237 -5.13 -5.44 -4.94
CA THR A 237 -5.95 -5.30 -3.73
C THR A 237 -6.77 -6.57 -3.46
N GLY A 238 -6.64 -7.57 -4.33
CA GLY A 238 -7.41 -8.80 -4.31
C GLY A 238 -6.97 -9.83 -3.28
N ALA A 239 -7.50 -11.04 -3.42
CA ALA A 239 -7.16 -12.16 -2.57
C ALA A 239 -5.66 -12.47 -2.65
N PHE A 240 -5.06 -12.63 -1.48
CA PHE A 240 -3.67 -12.94 -1.25
C PHE A 240 -3.60 -14.31 -0.57
N ASN A 241 -2.65 -15.14 -0.96
CA ASN A 241 -2.49 -16.48 -0.40
C ASN A 241 -1.04 -16.75 0.03
N GLN A 242 -0.83 -17.82 0.80
CA GLN A 242 0.50 -18.17 1.29
C GLN A 242 1.51 -18.48 0.19
N GLU A 243 1.08 -18.96 -0.98
CA GLU A 243 1.98 -19.21 -2.10
C GLU A 243 2.58 -17.90 -2.61
N ASP A 244 1.78 -16.81 -2.64
CA ASP A 244 2.23 -15.50 -3.10
C ASP A 244 3.37 -14.95 -2.22
N GLN A 245 3.38 -15.26 -0.91
CA GLN A 245 4.43 -14.85 0.03
C GLN A 245 5.81 -15.40 -0.34
N VAL A 246 5.88 -16.61 -0.88
CA VAL A 246 7.14 -17.31 -1.15
C VAL A 246 7.54 -17.32 -2.62
N VAL A 247 6.60 -17.10 -3.56
CA VAL A 247 6.90 -17.12 -5.00
C VAL A 247 7.14 -15.75 -5.60
N THR A 248 6.78 -14.66 -4.91
CA THR A 248 6.98 -13.30 -5.39
C THR A 248 8.43 -12.88 -5.20
N ASP A 249 9.25 -13.05 -6.23
CA ASP A 249 10.66 -12.64 -6.21
C ASP A 249 10.79 -11.13 -6.43
N SER A 250 10.94 -10.40 -5.34
CA SER A 250 11.10 -8.95 -5.34
C SER A 250 11.86 -8.49 -4.09
N PRO A 251 12.71 -7.46 -4.19
CA PRO A 251 13.36 -6.86 -3.03
C PRO A 251 12.37 -6.23 -2.03
N TYR A 252 11.14 -5.96 -2.45
CA TYR A 252 10.06 -5.49 -1.56
C TYR A 252 9.45 -6.64 -0.74
N ASN A 253 9.58 -7.90 -1.16
CA ASN A 253 8.98 -9.01 -0.43
C ASN A 253 9.68 -9.25 0.91
N THR A 254 9.06 -8.80 2.00
CA THR A 254 9.59 -8.90 3.36
C THR A 254 9.47 -10.30 3.99
N TYR A 255 8.87 -11.28 3.30
CA TYR A 255 8.96 -12.70 3.64
C TYR A 255 10.29 -13.32 3.17
N LEU A 256 10.85 -12.81 2.09
CA LEU A 256 12.10 -13.31 1.51
C LEU A 256 13.30 -12.50 1.96
N ASN A 257 13.17 -11.18 2.06
CA ASN A 257 14.25 -10.25 2.35
C ASN A 257 14.17 -9.72 3.79
N PRO A 258 15.26 -9.77 4.56
CA PRO A 258 15.31 -9.16 5.90
C PRO A 258 15.45 -7.64 5.78
N GLY A 259 15.02 -6.92 6.83
CA GLY A 259 15.12 -5.47 6.91
C GLY A 259 13.93 -4.75 6.27
N LEU A 260 14.10 -3.46 6.02
CA LEU A 260 13.12 -2.62 5.31
C LEU A 260 13.16 -2.91 3.81
N PRO A 261 12.03 -2.77 3.12
CA PRO A 261 12.03 -2.75 1.65
C PRO A 261 12.82 -1.55 1.11
N PRO A 262 13.23 -1.56 -0.18
CA PRO A 262 14.04 -0.51 -0.78
C PRO A 262 13.42 0.89 -0.74
N GLY A 263 12.10 0.99 -0.58
CA GLY A 263 11.35 2.24 -0.52
C GLY A 263 9.96 2.06 0.06
N ALA A 264 9.21 3.15 0.11
CA ALA A 264 7.81 3.15 0.54
C ALA A 264 6.93 2.32 -0.40
N ILE A 265 5.78 1.88 0.11
CA ILE A 265 4.77 1.11 -0.63
C ILE A 265 3.44 1.87 -0.80
N ALA A 266 3.32 3.04 -0.17
CA ALA A 266 2.17 3.94 -0.25
C ALA A 266 2.56 5.31 0.30
N ASN A 267 1.69 6.32 0.14
CA ASN A 267 1.89 7.62 0.82
C ASN A 267 1.38 7.56 2.27
N PRO A 268 2.25 7.73 3.26
CA PRO A 268 1.82 7.72 4.65
C PRO A 268 1.12 9.03 5.04
N SER A 269 0.19 8.95 5.98
CA SER A 269 -0.39 10.11 6.67
C SER A 269 0.59 10.71 7.68
N ASP A 270 0.30 11.91 8.19
CA ASP A 270 1.04 12.56 9.27
C ASP A 270 1.07 11.68 10.52
N GLU A 271 -0.07 11.02 10.82
CA GLU A 271 -0.18 10.13 11.96
C GLU A 271 0.76 8.93 11.85
N ALA A 272 0.90 8.36 10.65
CA ALA A 272 1.84 7.26 10.41
C ALA A 272 3.30 7.72 10.57
N VAL A 273 3.65 8.90 10.08
CA VAL A 273 4.98 9.49 10.28
C VAL A 273 5.26 9.72 11.77
N ARG A 274 4.32 10.34 12.50
CA ARG A 274 4.44 10.57 13.94
C ARG A 274 4.53 9.26 14.73
N ALA A 275 3.80 8.23 14.32
CA ALA A 275 3.84 6.91 14.94
C ALA A 275 5.23 6.25 14.83
N VAL A 276 5.89 6.41 13.69
CA VAL A 276 7.28 5.93 13.47
C VAL A 276 8.28 6.69 14.35
N LEU A 277 8.09 7.99 14.52
CA LEU A 277 8.96 8.82 15.35
C LEU A 277 8.73 8.61 16.85
N ASN A 278 7.51 8.25 17.24
CA ASN A 278 7.12 8.05 18.63
C ASN A 278 6.36 6.71 18.77
N PRO A 279 7.03 5.56 18.58
CA PRO A 279 6.39 4.26 18.69
C PRO A 279 5.97 3.96 20.13
N ALA A 280 4.90 3.20 20.30
CA ALA A 280 4.42 2.79 21.62
C ALA A 280 5.48 1.97 22.38
N GLY A 281 5.45 2.02 23.71
CA GLY A 281 6.26 1.10 24.52
C GLY A 281 5.70 -0.32 24.46
N GLY A 282 6.56 -1.33 24.33
CA GLY A 282 6.16 -2.74 24.32
C GLY A 282 7.19 -3.63 23.62
N ASP A 283 7.10 -4.93 23.88
CA ASP A 283 8.01 -5.95 23.37
C ASP A 283 7.36 -6.82 22.29
N TRP A 284 6.30 -6.33 21.66
CA TRP A 284 5.54 -7.10 20.67
C TRP A 284 6.38 -7.38 19.42
N LEU A 285 6.26 -8.61 18.93
CA LEU A 285 6.86 -9.08 17.69
C LEU A 285 5.82 -9.46 16.64
N PHE A 286 4.55 -9.58 17.05
CA PHE A 286 3.45 -10.03 16.21
C PHE A 286 2.22 -9.17 16.43
N PHE A 287 1.42 -9.05 15.38
CA PHE A 287 0.07 -8.49 15.43
C PHE A 287 -0.85 -9.23 14.46
N VAL A 288 -2.14 -9.12 14.68
CA VAL A 288 -3.18 -9.62 13.79
C VAL A 288 -4.48 -8.87 14.06
N THR A 289 -5.23 -8.54 13.02
CA THR A 289 -6.60 -8.02 13.17
C THR A 289 -7.50 -9.16 13.63
N VAL A 290 -8.15 -9.02 14.79
CA VAL A 290 -9.01 -10.07 15.37
C VAL A 290 -10.49 -9.86 15.09
N ASN A 291 -10.87 -8.67 14.65
CA ASN A 291 -12.23 -8.31 14.23
C ASN A 291 -12.14 -7.39 13.01
N LEU A 292 -12.61 -7.88 11.85
CA LEU A 292 -12.50 -7.14 10.59
C LEU A 292 -13.51 -5.99 10.46
N ASP A 293 -14.64 -6.04 11.20
CA ASP A 293 -15.64 -4.98 11.17
C ASP A 293 -15.17 -3.73 11.94
N THR A 294 -14.50 -3.95 13.07
CA THR A 294 -14.02 -2.85 13.94
C THR A 294 -12.58 -2.45 13.66
N GLY A 295 -11.81 -3.30 12.95
CA GLY A 295 -10.37 -3.13 12.78
C GLY A 295 -9.57 -3.40 14.05
N GLU A 296 -10.16 -4.05 15.08
CA GLU A 296 -9.46 -4.36 16.33
C GLU A 296 -8.25 -5.26 16.09
N MET A 297 -7.09 -4.85 16.59
CA MET A 297 -5.84 -5.55 16.49
C MET A 297 -5.40 -6.15 17.82
N ALA A 298 -4.85 -7.36 17.78
CA ALA A 298 -4.21 -8.00 18.92
C ALA A 298 -2.70 -8.14 18.68
N TYR A 299 -1.93 -7.89 19.73
CA TYR A 299 -0.46 -7.89 19.71
C TYR A 299 0.06 -9.02 20.58
N ALA A 300 1.22 -9.58 20.22
CA ALA A 300 1.85 -10.66 20.97
C ALA A 300 3.39 -10.56 20.93
N THR A 301 4.03 -10.98 22.01
CA THR A 301 5.47 -11.06 22.13
C THR A 301 5.98 -12.44 21.69
N THR A 302 5.15 -13.49 21.88
CA THR A 302 5.48 -14.87 21.51
C THR A 302 4.64 -15.34 20.33
N PHE A 303 5.18 -16.30 19.56
CA PHE A 303 4.43 -16.93 18.47
C PHE A 303 3.23 -17.73 18.98
N GLU A 304 3.34 -18.35 20.16
CA GLU A 304 2.23 -19.08 20.78
C GLU A 304 1.03 -18.15 21.07
N ASP A 305 1.26 -16.97 21.64
CA ASP A 305 0.21 -16.02 21.91
C ASP A 305 -0.35 -15.39 20.62
N HIS A 306 0.51 -15.21 19.60
CA HIS A 306 0.05 -14.82 18.28
C HIS A 306 -0.90 -15.87 17.68
N GLN A 307 -0.60 -17.16 17.77
CA GLN A 307 -1.49 -18.23 17.31
C GLN A 307 -2.84 -18.19 18.02
N LYS A 308 -2.87 -17.90 19.34
CA LYS A 308 -4.14 -17.70 20.08
C LYS A 308 -4.93 -16.50 19.52
N ASN A 309 -4.27 -15.43 19.14
CA ASN A 309 -4.92 -14.28 18.50
C ASN A 309 -5.42 -14.61 17.09
N VAL A 310 -4.67 -15.39 16.31
CA VAL A 310 -5.13 -15.92 15.01
C VAL A 310 -6.39 -16.77 15.16
N GLN A 311 -6.49 -17.59 16.22
CA GLN A 311 -7.71 -18.36 16.51
C GLN A 311 -8.92 -17.47 16.80
N LYS A 312 -8.73 -16.29 17.43
CA LYS A 312 -9.81 -15.30 17.62
C LYS A 312 -10.33 -14.77 16.28
N LEU A 313 -9.43 -14.42 15.35
CA LEU A 313 -9.82 -14.02 14.00
C LEU A 313 -10.59 -15.15 13.29
N GLN A 314 -10.11 -16.39 13.34
CA GLN A 314 -10.78 -17.55 12.72
C GLN A 314 -12.18 -17.77 13.31
N ALA A 315 -12.33 -17.65 14.63
CA ALA A 315 -13.61 -17.75 15.29
C ALA A 315 -14.55 -16.61 14.87
N TRP A 316 -14.03 -15.38 14.75
CA TRP A 316 -14.81 -14.25 14.25
C TRP A 316 -15.29 -14.50 12.81
N ILE A 317 -14.41 -14.93 11.90
CA ILE A 317 -14.77 -15.27 10.50
C ILE A 317 -15.82 -16.37 10.46
N ALA A 318 -15.69 -17.42 11.29
CA ALA A 318 -16.64 -18.54 11.32
C ALA A 318 -18.03 -18.13 11.83
N ALA A 319 -18.12 -17.07 12.64
CA ALA A 319 -19.37 -16.53 13.18
C ALA A 319 -20.11 -15.61 12.19
N GLN A 320 -19.46 -15.20 11.08
CA GLN A 320 -20.11 -14.34 10.09
C GLN A 320 -21.16 -15.11 9.28
N PRO A 321 -22.31 -14.49 8.95
CA PRO A 321 -23.30 -15.12 8.10
C PRO A 321 -22.69 -15.46 6.73
N ARG A 322 -22.80 -16.70 6.34
CA ARG A 322 -22.44 -17.13 4.97
C ARG A 322 -23.52 -16.58 4.04
N GLY A 323 -23.19 -15.53 3.29
CA GLY A 323 -24.05 -14.97 2.23
C GLY A 323 -24.32 -15.97 1.10
#